data_b1958bd337858b35c8ba45764549f377
#
_entry.id   b1958bd337858b35c8ba45764549f377
#
_cell.length_a   1.000
_cell.length_b   1.000
_cell.length_c   1.000
_cell.angle_alpha   90.00
_cell.angle_beta   90.00
_cell.angle_gamma   90.00
#
_symmetry.space_group_name_H-M   'P 1'
#
loop_
_entity.id
_entity.type
_entity.pdbx_description
1 polymer ?
#
loop_
_entity_poly.entity_id
_entity_poly.type
_entity_poly.pdbx_seq_one_letter_code
_entity_poly.pdbx_strand_id
1 'polypeptide(L)'
;VTTESYADAAGLVERSAAAYAAAVPVTPGDDGFFGPASVAWRVSTDLAAPVAGLRSLLIQALHPLAMAGVDQHSDWRTDPVGRLAATSAYEVTVTFGDRASATRAAQRVRAVHEHVRGVDPVTGQPYAAGDPALLLWVHAALVDSGLAASALFGTPLTAADADRYVAEMTIAAELLGVPHEMVPDSVATLDRYFDGVRADLRRTPAAAESMGYLLDPPGLDEDIAGLWHDIRDAAVLALPGWAIQMYGYAEPPPLTAERRTEIRQALGVLDAVFLGEPGVLEARQRIIARMRSAGKRQAGAT
;
A
#
# COMPACT_ATOMS: atom_id res chain seq x y z
N VAL A 1 -21.09 -12.85 -18.66
CA VAL A 1 -20.52 -11.74 -17.86
C VAL A 1 -20.82 -10.51 -18.67
N THR A 2 -21.77 -9.71 -18.21
CA THR A 2 -22.21 -8.51 -18.90
C THR A 2 -21.22 -7.40 -18.69
N THR A 3 -20.97 -6.60 -19.72
CA THR A 3 -20.07 -5.44 -19.82
C THR A 3 -20.33 -4.29 -18.81
N GLU A 4 -21.28 -4.44 -17.90
CA GLU A 4 -21.66 -3.45 -16.89
C GLU A 4 -20.91 -3.54 -15.57
N SER A 5 -19.97 -4.50 -15.41
CA SER A 5 -19.31 -4.78 -14.13
C SER A 5 -17.88 -4.20 -14.01
N TYR A 6 -17.36 -3.55 -15.03
CA TYR A 6 -16.03 -2.96 -14.95
C TYR A 6 -16.15 -1.50 -14.57
N ALA A 7 -16.01 -1.26 -13.29
CA ALA A 7 -15.90 0.07 -12.76
C ALA A 7 -14.72 0.78 -13.43
N ASP A 8 -15.08 1.77 -14.18
CA ASP A 8 -14.34 2.85 -14.74
C ASP A 8 -13.13 3.23 -13.88
N ALA A 9 -11.93 3.30 -14.44
CA ALA A 9 -10.73 3.73 -13.72
C ALA A 9 -10.87 5.19 -13.24
N ALA A 10 -11.68 6.02 -13.89
CA ALA A 10 -12.10 7.30 -13.34
C ALA A 10 -12.82 7.12 -12.01
N GLY A 11 -13.68 6.11 -11.88
CA GLY A 11 -14.29 5.74 -10.61
C GLY A 11 -13.32 5.28 -9.54
N LEU A 12 -12.16 4.71 -9.89
CA LEU A 12 -11.10 4.43 -8.91
C LEU A 12 -10.48 5.72 -8.37
N VAL A 13 -10.10 6.63 -9.26
CA VAL A 13 -9.53 7.92 -8.89
C VAL A 13 -10.53 8.69 -8.03
N GLU A 14 -11.78 8.82 -8.47
CA GLU A 14 -12.84 9.52 -7.74
C GLU A 14 -13.09 8.92 -6.36
N ARG A 15 -13.26 7.59 -6.23
CA ARG A 15 -13.51 6.94 -4.93
C ARG A 15 -12.31 7.03 -3.99
N SER A 16 -11.10 6.86 -4.51
CA SER A 16 -9.87 7.02 -3.73
C SER A 16 -9.69 8.47 -3.29
N ALA A 17 -9.99 9.42 -4.15
CA ALA A 17 -9.97 10.84 -3.88
C ALA A 17 -10.98 11.24 -2.79
N ALA A 18 -12.24 10.78 -2.91
CA ALA A 18 -13.26 11.01 -1.89
C ALA A 18 -12.86 10.42 -0.53
N ALA A 19 -12.31 9.20 -0.54
CA ALA A 19 -11.80 8.56 0.66
C ALA A 19 -10.62 9.34 1.28
N TYR A 20 -9.69 9.79 0.46
CA TYR A 20 -8.56 10.62 0.89
C TYR A 20 -9.03 11.95 1.50
N ALA A 21 -9.93 12.66 0.83
CA ALA A 21 -10.46 13.93 1.32
C ALA A 21 -11.19 13.77 2.66
N ALA A 22 -11.96 12.68 2.83
CA ALA A 22 -12.69 12.38 4.05
C ALA A 22 -11.80 11.88 5.21
N ALA A 23 -10.69 11.21 4.88
CA ALA A 23 -9.82 10.57 5.87
C ALA A 23 -8.86 11.54 6.56
N VAL A 24 -8.74 12.78 6.10
CA VAL A 24 -7.89 13.83 6.69
C VAL A 24 -8.72 14.79 7.56
N PRO A 25 -9.33 14.31 8.65
CA PRO A 25 -9.99 15.19 9.59
C PRO A 25 -8.94 15.99 10.35
N VAL A 26 -9.27 17.24 10.67
CA VAL A 26 -8.41 18.10 11.48
C VAL A 26 -9.03 18.29 12.83
N THR A 27 -8.75 17.40 13.77
CA THR A 27 -8.98 17.69 15.18
C THR A 27 -7.83 18.57 15.67
N PRO A 28 -8.07 19.81 16.09
CA PRO A 28 -7.02 20.69 16.55
C PRO A 28 -6.23 20.06 17.70
N GLY A 29 -4.90 20.01 17.56
CA GLY A 29 -4.01 19.47 18.60
C GLY A 29 -3.83 17.93 18.59
N ASP A 30 -4.53 17.20 17.72
CA ASP A 30 -4.31 15.77 17.51
C ASP A 30 -3.60 15.53 16.17
N ASP A 31 -2.33 15.17 16.23
CA ASP A 31 -1.49 14.85 15.07
C ASP A 31 -1.56 13.37 14.68
N GLY A 32 -2.47 12.60 15.25
CA GLY A 32 -2.61 11.18 15.00
C GLY A 32 -1.53 10.35 15.69
N PHE A 33 -1.28 9.16 15.15
CA PHE A 33 -0.25 8.26 15.66
C PHE A 33 1.15 8.59 15.12
N PHE A 34 1.25 9.05 13.89
CA PHE A 34 2.54 9.32 13.22
C PHE A 34 2.96 10.78 13.33
N GLY A 35 2.04 11.68 13.09
CA GLY A 35 2.29 13.11 13.11
C GLY A 35 3.07 13.65 11.89
N PRO A 36 3.02 14.98 11.67
CA PRO A 36 3.50 15.62 10.44
C PRO A 36 5.02 15.70 10.31
N ALA A 37 5.78 15.31 11.33
CA ALA A 37 7.25 15.23 11.29
C ALA A 37 7.76 13.81 11.03
N SER A 38 6.86 12.83 10.87
CA SER A 38 7.21 11.44 10.68
C SER A 38 7.75 11.17 9.27
N VAL A 39 8.52 10.11 9.15
CA VAL A 39 8.93 9.57 7.85
C VAL A 39 7.74 8.89 7.17
N ALA A 40 6.83 8.29 7.94
CA ALA A 40 5.59 7.71 7.42
C ALA A 40 4.77 8.72 6.60
N TRP A 41 4.62 9.96 7.06
CA TRP A 41 3.94 11.01 6.28
C TRP A 41 4.70 11.35 4.99
N ARG A 42 6.05 11.40 5.03
CA ARG A 42 6.88 11.68 3.84
C ARG A 42 6.70 10.60 2.79
N VAL A 43 6.75 9.33 3.18
CA VAL A 43 6.58 8.18 2.29
C VAL A 43 5.16 8.15 1.70
N SER A 44 4.14 8.35 2.53
CA SER A 44 2.74 8.30 2.07
C SER A 44 2.31 9.51 1.24
N THR A 45 3.08 10.61 1.24
CA THR A 45 2.84 11.78 0.36
C THR A 45 3.76 11.82 -0.84
N ASP A 46 4.67 10.85 -0.98
CA ASP A 46 5.58 10.77 -2.11
C ASP A 46 4.85 10.37 -3.41
N LEU A 47 5.33 10.87 -4.54
CA LEU A 47 4.79 10.52 -5.87
C LEU A 47 4.83 9.02 -6.16
N ALA A 48 5.75 8.28 -5.53
CA ALA A 48 5.88 6.83 -5.68
C ALA A 48 4.88 6.01 -4.85
N ALA A 49 4.02 6.64 -4.04
CA ALA A 49 3.05 5.92 -3.21
C ALA A 49 2.12 4.97 -4.01
N PRO A 50 1.61 5.30 -5.22
CA PRO A 50 0.84 4.37 -6.03
C PRO A 50 1.63 3.12 -6.45
N VAL A 51 2.93 3.29 -6.75
CA VAL A 51 3.83 2.16 -7.05
C VAL A 51 4.00 1.26 -5.83
N ALA A 52 4.18 1.85 -4.64
CA ALA A 52 4.27 1.09 -3.38
C ALA A 52 2.99 0.28 -3.14
N GLY A 53 1.82 0.87 -3.34
CA GLY A 53 0.53 0.20 -3.21
C GLY A 53 0.41 -1.01 -4.14
N LEU A 54 0.63 -0.84 -5.43
CA LEU A 54 0.54 -1.94 -6.41
C LEU A 54 1.58 -3.03 -6.14
N ARG A 55 2.83 -2.65 -5.86
CA ARG A 55 3.89 -3.59 -5.49
C ARG A 55 3.53 -4.40 -4.24
N SER A 56 2.95 -3.76 -3.24
CA SER A 56 2.58 -4.46 -2.00
C SER A 56 1.51 -5.52 -2.24
N LEU A 57 0.52 -5.23 -3.09
CA LEU A 57 -0.51 -6.20 -3.47
C LEU A 57 0.08 -7.41 -4.20
N LEU A 58 1.03 -7.19 -5.10
CA LEU A 58 1.74 -8.27 -5.78
C LEU A 58 2.51 -9.16 -4.79
N ILE A 59 3.17 -8.58 -3.80
CA ILE A 59 3.88 -9.34 -2.76
C ILE A 59 2.88 -10.08 -1.85
N GLN A 60 1.85 -9.40 -1.37
CA GLN A 60 0.84 -9.96 -0.48
C GLN A 60 0.18 -11.22 -1.05
N ALA A 61 -0.10 -11.23 -2.36
CA ALA A 61 -0.72 -12.34 -3.05
C ALA A 61 0.13 -13.64 -3.04
N LEU A 62 1.43 -13.55 -2.79
CA LEU A 62 2.32 -14.72 -2.75
C LEU A 62 2.18 -15.55 -1.46
N HIS A 63 1.54 -15.05 -0.42
CA HIS A 63 1.26 -15.86 0.77
C HIS A 63 -0.06 -16.63 0.58
N PRO A 64 -0.04 -17.98 0.49
CA PRO A 64 -1.21 -18.76 0.10
C PRO A 64 -2.41 -18.55 1.02
N LEU A 65 -2.20 -18.49 2.33
CA LEU A 65 -3.28 -18.32 3.31
C LEU A 65 -3.88 -16.90 3.25
N ALA A 66 -3.06 -15.87 3.07
CA ALA A 66 -3.54 -14.51 2.89
C ALA A 66 -4.33 -14.37 1.59
N MET A 67 -3.80 -14.92 0.48
CA MET A 67 -4.50 -14.92 -0.81
C MET A 67 -5.79 -15.73 -0.77
N ALA A 68 -5.84 -16.87 -0.07
CA ALA A 68 -7.07 -17.65 0.10
C ALA A 68 -8.16 -16.85 0.84
N GLY A 69 -7.79 -16.05 1.84
CA GLY A 69 -8.71 -15.12 2.51
C GLY A 69 -9.28 -14.07 1.57
N VAL A 70 -8.44 -13.48 0.73
CA VAL A 70 -8.87 -12.53 -0.30
C VAL A 70 -9.75 -13.21 -1.34
N ASP A 71 -9.36 -14.39 -1.80
CA ASP A 71 -10.03 -15.14 -2.86
C ASP A 71 -11.44 -15.57 -2.49
N GLN A 72 -11.63 -16.03 -1.25
CA GLN A 72 -12.90 -16.62 -0.78
C GLN A 72 -13.85 -15.59 -0.16
N HIS A 73 -13.39 -14.43 0.27
CA HIS A 73 -14.19 -13.48 1.06
C HIS A 73 -14.21 -12.03 0.52
N SER A 74 -13.64 -11.79 -0.64
CA SER A 74 -13.54 -10.43 -1.19
C SER A 74 -14.09 -10.38 -2.60
N ASP A 75 -14.76 -9.27 -2.91
CA ASP A 75 -15.35 -9.01 -4.23
C ASP A 75 -14.32 -8.52 -5.27
N TRP A 76 -13.03 -8.86 -5.08
CA TRP A 76 -11.95 -8.33 -5.93
C TRP A 76 -12.11 -8.64 -7.43
N ARG A 77 -12.90 -9.68 -7.79
CA ARG A 77 -13.21 -9.99 -9.18
C ARG A 77 -14.38 -9.20 -9.74
N THR A 78 -15.29 -8.75 -8.89
CA THR A 78 -16.53 -8.07 -9.28
C THR A 78 -16.50 -6.59 -8.97
N ASP A 79 -15.78 -6.16 -7.92
CA ASP A 79 -15.55 -4.75 -7.57
C ASP A 79 -14.09 -4.53 -7.11
N PRO A 80 -13.09 -4.73 -7.98
CA PRO A 80 -11.68 -4.51 -7.63
C PRO A 80 -11.41 -3.07 -7.21
N VAL A 81 -12.10 -2.12 -7.81
CA VAL A 81 -11.97 -0.68 -7.55
C VAL A 81 -12.49 -0.32 -6.16
N GLY A 82 -13.68 -0.80 -5.78
CA GLY A 82 -14.23 -0.56 -4.44
C GLY A 82 -13.34 -1.16 -3.35
N ARG A 83 -12.80 -2.34 -3.60
CA ARG A 83 -11.85 -2.95 -2.68
C ARG A 83 -10.56 -2.15 -2.51
N LEU A 84 -9.97 -1.69 -3.61
CA LEU A 84 -8.74 -0.90 -3.56
C LEU A 84 -8.99 0.44 -2.87
N ALA A 85 -10.10 1.11 -3.18
CA ALA A 85 -10.51 2.36 -2.54
C ALA A 85 -10.72 2.18 -1.01
N ALA A 86 -11.35 1.08 -0.58
CA ALA A 86 -11.54 0.79 0.85
C ALA A 86 -10.20 0.58 1.59
N THR A 87 -9.24 -0.10 0.95
CA THR A 87 -7.90 -0.30 1.49
C THR A 87 -7.15 1.03 1.60
N SER A 88 -7.16 1.83 0.54
CA SER A 88 -6.54 3.16 0.52
C SER A 88 -7.15 4.10 1.57
N ALA A 89 -8.48 4.06 1.75
CA ALA A 89 -9.17 4.85 2.78
C ALA A 89 -8.70 4.48 4.20
N TYR A 90 -8.50 3.19 4.46
CA TYR A 90 -7.95 2.72 5.72
C TYR A 90 -6.53 3.25 5.95
N GLU A 91 -5.63 3.06 4.98
CA GLU A 91 -4.24 3.48 5.07
C GLU A 91 -4.10 5.00 5.27
N VAL A 92 -4.85 5.79 4.50
CA VAL A 92 -4.88 7.26 4.62
C VAL A 92 -5.41 7.68 5.99
N THR A 93 -6.48 7.03 6.48
CA THR A 93 -7.05 7.34 7.80
C THR A 93 -6.08 7.03 8.94
N VAL A 94 -5.37 5.90 8.86
CA VAL A 94 -4.38 5.53 9.88
C VAL A 94 -3.18 6.46 9.84
N THR A 95 -2.73 6.84 8.65
CA THR A 95 -1.53 7.68 8.47
C THR A 95 -1.78 9.15 8.84
N PHE A 96 -2.87 9.74 8.36
CA PHE A 96 -3.09 11.20 8.44
C PHE A 96 -4.23 11.60 9.39
N GLY A 97 -5.08 10.66 9.78
CA GLY A 97 -6.22 10.89 10.66
C GLY A 97 -5.82 11.17 12.11
N ASP A 98 -6.76 11.72 12.87
CA ASP A 98 -6.62 11.80 14.32
C ASP A 98 -6.62 10.40 14.98
N ARG A 99 -6.14 10.30 16.22
CA ARG A 99 -6.05 9.01 16.93
C ARG A 99 -7.39 8.28 17.02
N ALA A 100 -8.46 9.02 17.26
CA ALA A 100 -9.79 8.44 17.38
C ALA A 100 -10.27 7.86 16.05
N SER A 101 -10.07 8.56 14.93
CA SER A 101 -10.44 8.10 13.59
C SER A 101 -9.63 6.89 13.14
N ALA A 102 -8.30 6.90 13.35
CA ALA A 102 -7.42 5.79 13.06
C ALA A 102 -7.79 4.55 13.90
N THR A 103 -8.05 4.72 15.19
CA THR A 103 -8.49 3.62 16.06
C THR A 103 -9.81 3.00 15.59
N ARG A 104 -10.80 3.85 15.25
CA ARG A 104 -12.10 3.36 14.72
C ARG A 104 -11.93 2.63 13.38
N ALA A 105 -11.04 3.10 12.51
CA ALA A 105 -10.76 2.45 11.24
C ALA A 105 -10.16 1.05 11.48
N ALA A 106 -9.17 0.93 12.36
CA ALA A 106 -8.57 -0.35 12.72
C ALA A 106 -9.59 -1.32 13.36
N GLN A 107 -10.44 -0.83 14.26
CA GLN A 107 -11.51 -1.64 14.85
C GLN A 107 -12.47 -2.21 13.80
N ARG A 108 -12.86 -1.41 12.79
CA ARG A 108 -13.70 -1.90 11.68
C ARG A 108 -13.02 -3.00 10.88
N VAL A 109 -11.73 -2.85 10.55
CA VAL A 109 -10.97 -3.88 9.84
C VAL A 109 -10.87 -5.15 10.67
N ARG A 110 -10.55 -5.04 11.96
CA ARG A 110 -10.51 -6.21 12.88
C ARG A 110 -11.85 -6.93 12.93
N ALA A 111 -12.97 -6.20 13.04
CA ALA A 111 -14.31 -6.79 13.06
C ALA A 111 -14.62 -7.57 11.76
N VAL A 112 -14.18 -7.08 10.59
CA VAL A 112 -14.30 -7.82 9.33
C VAL A 112 -13.44 -9.08 9.37
N HIS A 113 -12.19 -8.98 9.81
CA HIS A 113 -11.24 -10.09 9.85
C HIS A 113 -11.68 -11.22 10.80
N GLU A 114 -12.46 -10.92 11.85
CA GLU A 114 -13.04 -11.95 12.73
C GLU A 114 -13.92 -12.97 11.98
N HIS A 115 -14.51 -12.58 10.85
CA HIS A 115 -15.41 -13.40 10.05
C HIS A 115 -14.71 -14.06 8.84
N VAL A 116 -13.47 -13.64 8.50
CA VAL A 116 -12.72 -14.15 7.36
C VAL A 116 -11.88 -15.34 7.79
N ARG A 117 -12.43 -16.54 7.59
CA ARG A 117 -11.81 -17.83 7.96
C ARG A 117 -12.13 -18.87 6.92
N GLY A 118 -11.23 -19.83 6.73
CA GLY A 118 -11.44 -20.92 5.78
C GLY A 118 -10.29 -21.90 5.76
N VAL A 119 -10.22 -22.63 4.66
CA VAL A 119 -9.11 -23.55 4.35
C VAL A 119 -8.56 -23.15 2.99
N ASP A 120 -7.25 -22.99 2.90
CA ASP A 120 -6.59 -22.74 1.63
C ASP A 120 -6.65 -24.01 0.75
N PRO A 121 -7.24 -23.94 -0.45
CA PRO A 121 -7.41 -25.11 -1.32
C PRO A 121 -6.08 -25.66 -1.87
N VAL A 122 -5.00 -24.89 -1.82
CA VAL A 122 -3.70 -25.29 -2.36
C VAL A 122 -2.87 -26.03 -1.31
N THR A 123 -2.84 -25.54 -0.08
CA THR A 123 -2.04 -26.12 1.01
C THR A 123 -2.85 -27.05 1.91
N GLY A 124 -4.17 -26.95 1.88
CA GLY A 124 -5.06 -27.64 2.83
C GLY A 124 -5.00 -27.09 4.26
N GLN A 125 -4.30 -26.00 4.49
CA GLN A 125 -4.16 -25.41 5.81
C GLN A 125 -5.34 -24.48 6.14
N PRO A 126 -5.81 -24.47 7.40
CA PRO A 126 -6.79 -23.48 7.85
C PRO A 126 -6.15 -22.09 7.95
N TYR A 127 -6.96 -21.06 7.71
CA TYR A 127 -6.56 -19.66 7.90
C TYR A 127 -7.63 -18.86 8.65
N ALA A 128 -7.18 -17.80 9.30
CA ALA A 128 -8.02 -16.73 9.84
C ALA A 128 -7.35 -15.40 9.53
N ALA A 129 -8.06 -14.44 8.91
CA ALA A 129 -7.48 -13.15 8.55
C ALA A 129 -7.03 -12.31 9.76
N GLY A 130 -7.56 -12.61 10.95
CA GLY A 130 -7.12 -12.01 12.21
C GLY A 130 -5.88 -12.68 12.83
N ASP A 131 -5.29 -13.70 12.18
CA ASP A 131 -4.04 -14.30 12.65
C ASP A 131 -2.90 -13.28 12.61
N PRO A 132 -2.20 -13.04 13.73
CA PRO A 132 -1.10 -12.09 13.77
C PRO A 132 -0.02 -12.31 12.72
N ALA A 133 0.26 -13.57 12.34
CA ALA A 133 1.25 -13.86 11.30
C ALA A 133 0.78 -13.39 9.91
N LEU A 134 -0.50 -13.55 9.58
CA LEU A 134 -1.06 -13.08 8.32
C LEU A 134 -1.19 -11.54 8.28
N LEU A 135 -1.58 -10.92 9.39
CA LEU A 135 -1.60 -9.47 9.53
C LEU A 135 -0.20 -8.88 9.37
N LEU A 136 0.80 -9.51 10.00
CA LEU A 136 2.19 -9.10 9.89
C LEU A 136 2.72 -9.25 8.45
N TRP A 137 2.35 -10.31 7.73
CA TRP A 137 2.72 -10.48 6.33
C TRP A 137 2.26 -9.31 5.46
N VAL A 138 0.97 -8.94 5.58
CA VAL A 138 0.39 -7.82 4.83
C VAL A 138 1.08 -6.51 5.19
N HIS A 139 1.29 -6.26 6.48
CA HIS A 139 1.99 -5.09 6.99
C HIS A 139 3.44 -5.00 6.48
N ALA A 140 4.21 -6.07 6.59
CA ALA A 140 5.60 -6.11 6.14
C ALA A 140 5.71 -5.85 4.64
N ALA A 141 4.81 -6.45 3.83
CA ALA A 141 4.77 -6.20 2.38
C ALA A 141 4.49 -4.72 2.05
N LEU A 142 3.62 -4.05 2.82
CA LEU A 142 3.34 -2.63 2.66
C LEU A 142 4.57 -1.77 2.99
N VAL A 143 5.20 -2.02 4.14
CA VAL A 143 6.36 -1.24 4.61
C VAL A 143 7.55 -1.40 3.66
N ASP A 144 7.88 -2.62 3.27
CA ASP A 144 8.95 -2.90 2.30
C ASP A 144 8.67 -2.23 0.94
N SER A 145 7.40 -2.21 0.52
CA SER A 145 7.01 -1.55 -0.74
C SER A 145 7.16 -0.04 -0.68
N GLY A 146 6.87 0.57 0.46
CA GLY A 146 7.14 2.00 0.69
C GLY A 146 8.61 2.35 0.56
N LEU A 147 9.49 1.55 1.17
CA LEU A 147 10.95 1.71 1.07
C LEU A 147 11.44 1.57 -0.38
N ALA A 148 11.04 0.49 -1.05
CA ALA A 148 11.48 0.18 -2.41
C ALA A 148 11.02 1.24 -3.43
N ALA A 149 9.76 1.65 -3.38
CA ALA A 149 9.21 2.65 -4.28
C ALA A 149 9.85 4.04 -4.06
N SER A 150 10.04 4.46 -2.81
CA SER A 150 10.75 5.71 -2.48
C SER A 150 12.18 5.70 -3.01
N ALA A 151 12.89 4.58 -2.88
CA ALA A 151 14.28 4.46 -3.35
C ALA A 151 14.40 4.53 -4.87
N LEU A 152 13.46 3.91 -5.61
CA LEU A 152 13.55 3.78 -7.06
C LEU A 152 12.92 4.97 -7.82
N PHE A 153 11.76 5.43 -7.36
CA PHE A 153 10.93 6.37 -8.12
C PHE A 153 10.56 7.63 -7.34
N GLY A 154 10.67 7.60 -6.02
CA GLY A 154 10.32 8.71 -5.13
C GLY A 154 11.51 9.53 -4.66
N THR A 155 11.40 10.02 -3.44
CA THR A 155 12.46 10.70 -2.71
C THR A 155 13.21 9.68 -1.86
N PRO A 156 14.48 9.35 -2.21
CA PRO A 156 15.25 8.37 -1.47
C PRO A 156 15.39 8.75 0.01
N LEU A 157 15.22 7.76 0.88
CA LEU A 157 15.44 7.91 2.32
C LEU A 157 16.91 7.70 2.66
N THR A 158 17.41 8.39 3.68
CA THR A 158 18.68 8.01 4.31
C THR A 158 18.50 6.68 5.04
N ALA A 159 19.58 5.96 5.32
CA ALA A 159 19.51 4.71 6.09
C ALA A 159 18.82 4.92 7.45
N ALA A 160 19.13 6.01 8.15
CA ALA A 160 18.49 6.37 9.41
C ALA A 160 16.98 6.68 9.26
N ASP A 161 16.58 7.34 8.17
CA ASP A 161 15.17 7.58 7.90
C ASP A 161 14.44 6.29 7.48
N ALA A 162 15.11 5.37 6.78
CA ALA A 162 14.54 4.07 6.44
C ALA A 162 14.25 3.23 7.69
N ASP A 163 15.22 3.12 8.61
CA ASP A 163 15.01 2.47 9.90
C ASP A 163 13.91 3.15 10.71
N ARG A 164 13.91 4.49 10.73
CA ARG A 164 12.87 5.26 11.41
C ARG A 164 11.48 5.01 10.80
N TYR A 165 11.38 4.90 9.48
CA TYR A 165 10.10 4.57 8.82
C TYR A 165 9.58 3.20 9.26
N VAL A 166 10.43 2.17 9.26
CA VAL A 166 10.04 0.83 9.73
C VAL A 166 9.57 0.88 11.19
N ALA A 167 10.32 1.55 12.07
CA ALA A 167 9.96 1.70 13.48
C ALA A 167 8.65 2.50 13.67
N GLU A 168 8.41 3.57 12.92
CA GLU A 168 7.17 4.34 12.99
C GLU A 168 5.97 3.48 12.56
N MET A 169 6.14 2.63 11.54
CA MET A 169 5.06 1.80 11.00
C MET A 169 4.61 0.67 11.92
N THR A 170 5.36 0.32 12.98
CA THR A 170 4.96 -0.71 13.96
C THR A 170 3.57 -0.48 14.53
N ILE A 171 3.23 0.78 14.78
CA ILE A 171 1.93 1.17 15.34
C ILE A 171 0.75 0.76 14.44
N ALA A 172 0.93 0.75 13.11
CA ALA A 172 -0.11 0.35 12.18
C ALA A 172 -0.44 -1.16 12.30
N ALA A 173 0.57 -2.00 12.51
CA ALA A 173 0.40 -3.42 12.77
C ALA A 173 -0.27 -3.68 14.13
N GLU A 174 0.18 -2.98 15.17
CA GLU A 174 -0.38 -3.08 16.53
C GLU A 174 -1.86 -2.69 16.56
N LEU A 175 -2.26 -1.66 15.85
CA LEU A 175 -3.67 -1.24 15.71
C LEU A 175 -4.54 -2.36 15.15
N LEU A 176 -4.01 -3.24 14.30
CA LEU A 176 -4.70 -4.41 13.77
C LEU A 176 -4.63 -5.62 14.69
N GLY A 177 -3.81 -5.59 15.73
CA GLY A 177 -3.71 -6.65 16.73
C GLY A 177 -2.48 -7.54 16.61
N VAL A 178 -1.47 -7.13 15.84
CA VAL A 178 -0.17 -7.82 15.83
C VAL A 178 0.56 -7.48 17.14
N PRO A 179 1.05 -8.47 17.92
CA PRO A 179 1.87 -8.22 19.10
C PRO A 179 3.13 -7.44 18.75
N HIS A 180 3.46 -6.45 19.55
CA HIS A 180 4.62 -5.56 19.33
C HIS A 180 5.93 -6.30 19.08
N GLU A 181 6.17 -7.35 19.86
CA GLU A 181 7.39 -8.17 19.79
C GLU A 181 7.54 -8.95 18.47
N MET A 182 6.48 -9.09 17.69
CA MET A 182 6.51 -9.73 16.38
C MET A 182 6.85 -8.75 15.25
N VAL A 183 6.63 -7.44 15.46
CA VAL A 183 6.70 -6.45 14.37
C VAL A 183 8.16 -6.01 14.16
N PRO A 184 8.68 -6.07 12.93
CA PRO A 184 9.99 -5.51 12.62
C PRO A 184 10.05 -4.00 12.91
N ASP A 185 11.14 -3.55 13.52
CA ASP A 185 11.37 -2.17 13.95
C ASP A 185 12.55 -1.48 13.24
N SER A 186 13.19 -2.17 12.31
CA SER A 186 14.32 -1.69 11.51
C SER A 186 14.35 -2.40 10.16
N VAL A 187 15.06 -1.84 9.17
CA VAL A 187 15.25 -2.48 7.86
C VAL A 187 15.85 -3.88 8.03
N ALA A 188 16.86 -4.03 8.89
CA ALA A 188 17.51 -5.32 9.12
C ALA A 188 16.57 -6.38 9.74
N THR A 189 15.61 -5.98 10.59
CA THR A 189 14.62 -6.91 11.14
C THR A 189 13.54 -7.26 10.11
N LEU A 190 13.18 -6.30 9.26
CA LEU A 190 12.25 -6.50 8.14
C LEU A 190 12.83 -7.48 7.10
N ASP A 191 14.11 -7.32 6.72
CA ASP A 191 14.80 -8.24 5.81
C ASP A 191 14.82 -9.68 6.36
N ARG A 192 15.16 -9.83 7.65
CA ARG A 192 15.14 -11.15 8.31
C ARG A 192 13.75 -11.78 8.34
N TYR A 193 12.71 -10.97 8.52
CA TYR A 193 11.34 -11.43 8.45
C TYR A 193 11.03 -12.02 7.07
N PHE A 194 11.36 -11.30 5.98
CA PHE A 194 11.17 -11.80 4.62
C PHE A 194 11.98 -13.08 4.33
N ASP A 195 13.20 -13.18 4.82
CA ASP A 195 14.01 -14.40 4.68
C ASP A 195 13.34 -15.58 5.39
N GLY A 196 12.78 -15.36 6.57
CA GLY A 196 12.10 -16.39 7.36
C GLY A 196 10.81 -16.90 6.74
N VAL A 197 9.97 -16.01 6.20
CA VAL A 197 8.65 -16.37 5.66
C VAL A 197 8.73 -16.95 4.24
N ARG A 198 9.86 -16.82 3.56
CA ARG A 198 10.01 -17.16 2.14
C ARG A 198 9.63 -18.60 1.80
N ALA A 199 9.86 -19.54 2.69
CA ALA A 199 9.53 -20.95 2.49
C ALA A 199 8.02 -21.23 2.41
N ASP A 200 7.21 -20.35 2.99
CA ASP A 200 5.76 -20.45 3.01
C ASP A 200 5.11 -19.81 1.78
N LEU A 201 5.87 -18.98 1.05
CA LEU A 201 5.36 -18.24 -0.10
C LEU A 201 5.30 -19.11 -1.35
N ARG A 202 4.27 -18.90 -2.17
CA ARG A 202 4.10 -19.54 -3.47
C ARG A 202 3.11 -18.83 -4.37
N ARG A 203 3.29 -18.97 -5.67
CA ARG A 203 2.33 -18.52 -6.67
C ARG A 203 1.18 -19.54 -6.75
N THR A 204 0.08 -19.26 -6.08
CA THR A 204 -1.16 -20.03 -6.22
C THR A 204 -1.90 -19.65 -7.51
N PRO A 205 -2.90 -20.46 -7.98
CA PRO A 205 -3.75 -20.04 -9.09
C PRO A 205 -4.45 -18.70 -8.83
N ALA A 206 -4.94 -18.47 -7.62
CA ALA A 206 -5.57 -17.19 -7.23
C ALA A 206 -4.57 -16.03 -7.24
N ALA A 207 -3.32 -16.25 -6.78
CA ALA A 207 -2.26 -15.25 -6.89
C ALA A 207 -1.92 -14.90 -8.35
N ALA A 208 -1.90 -15.89 -9.22
CA ALA A 208 -1.65 -15.69 -10.64
C ALA A 208 -2.77 -14.89 -11.32
N GLU A 209 -4.02 -15.21 -11.00
CA GLU A 209 -5.20 -14.49 -11.51
C GLU A 209 -5.23 -13.06 -10.99
N SER A 210 -5.05 -12.86 -9.68
CA SER A 210 -4.99 -11.53 -9.06
C SER A 210 -3.90 -10.66 -9.68
N MET A 211 -2.72 -11.23 -9.92
CA MET A 211 -1.64 -10.54 -10.62
C MET A 211 -2.06 -10.12 -12.03
N GLY A 212 -2.74 -10.99 -12.80
CA GLY A 212 -3.28 -10.63 -14.11
C GLY A 212 -4.18 -9.40 -14.05
N TYR A 213 -5.11 -9.37 -13.11
CA TYR A 213 -6.00 -8.22 -12.89
C TYR A 213 -5.26 -6.95 -12.46
N LEU A 214 -4.28 -7.07 -11.58
CA LEU A 214 -3.51 -5.93 -11.09
C LEU A 214 -2.60 -5.32 -12.16
N LEU A 215 -2.04 -6.16 -13.03
CA LEU A 215 -1.11 -5.69 -14.06
C LEU A 215 -1.82 -5.24 -15.34
N ASP A 216 -2.98 -5.80 -15.63
CA ASP A 216 -3.76 -5.48 -16.84
C ASP A 216 -5.27 -5.51 -16.52
N PRO A 217 -5.75 -4.52 -15.75
CA PRO A 217 -7.17 -4.46 -15.39
C PRO A 217 -8.02 -4.22 -16.64
N PRO A 218 -9.06 -5.03 -16.84
CA PRO A 218 -9.93 -4.86 -18.01
C PRO A 218 -10.76 -3.58 -17.91
N GLY A 219 -11.01 -2.95 -19.07
CA GLY A 219 -11.91 -1.80 -19.18
C GLY A 219 -11.27 -0.45 -18.84
N LEU A 220 -9.95 -0.35 -18.82
CA LEU A 220 -9.27 0.95 -18.75
C LEU A 220 -9.46 1.72 -20.07
N ASP A 221 -9.81 3.01 -19.98
CA ASP A 221 -9.74 3.92 -21.11
C ASP A 221 -8.31 4.04 -21.63
N GLU A 222 -8.14 4.28 -22.95
CA GLU A 222 -6.82 4.35 -23.59
C GLU A 222 -5.87 5.37 -22.91
N ASP A 223 -6.40 6.54 -22.51
CA ASP A 223 -5.63 7.59 -21.85
C ASP A 223 -5.12 7.17 -20.46
N ILE A 224 -5.91 6.39 -19.72
CA ILE A 224 -5.57 5.90 -18.38
C ILE A 224 -4.72 4.62 -18.48
N ALA A 225 -4.95 3.80 -19.50
CA ALA A 225 -4.19 2.57 -19.72
C ALA A 225 -2.68 2.85 -19.85
N GLY A 226 -2.29 3.94 -20.55
CA GLY A 226 -0.90 4.36 -20.66
C GLY A 226 -0.25 4.66 -19.30
N LEU A 227 -0.92 5.46 -18.47
CA LEU A 227 -0.46 5.78 -17.12
C LEU A 227 -0.39 4.53 -16.22
N TRP A 228 -1.40 3.67 -16.33
CA TRP A 228 -1.42 2.41 -15.59
C TRP A 228 -0.25 1.51 -15.96
N HIS A 229 0.09 1.41 -17.25
CA HIS A 229 1.23 0.64 -17.73
C HIS A 229 2.54 1.12 -17.11
N ASP A 230 2.74 2.44 -16.97
CA ASP A 230 3.94 2.97 -16.33
C ASP A 230 4.00 2.65 -14.83
N ILE A 231 2.88 2.71 -14.12
CA ILE A 231 2.78 2.35 -12.71
C ILE A 231 3.02 0.84 -12.53
N ARG A 232 2.40 0.02 -13.37
CA ARG A 232 2.57 -1.42 -13.42
C ARG A 232 4.03 -1.80 -13.62
N ASP A 233 4.67 -1.23 -14.63
CA ASP A 233 6.08 -1.49 -14.94
C ASP A 233 6.97 -1.07 -13.78
N ALA A 234 6.70 0.08 -13.16
CA ALA A 234 7.40 0.53 -11.97
C ALA A 234 7.24 -0.44 -10.79
N ALA A 235 6.02 -0.95 -10.56
CA ALA A 235 5.76 -1.91 -9.48
C ALA A 235 6.50 -3.24 -9.71
N VAL A 236 6.52 -3.74 -10.96
CA VAL A 236 7.25 -4.96 -11.34
C VAL A 236 8.77 -4.75 -11.23
N LEU A 237 9.30 -3.61 -11.71
CA LEU A 237 10.72 -3.26 -11.59
C LEU A 237 11.17 -3.14 -10.11
N ALA A 238 10.26 -2.78 -9.23
CA ALA A 238 10.53 -2.67 -7.81
C ALA A 238 10.39 -3.99 -7.04
N LEU A 239 9.85 -5.06 -7.64
CA LEU A 239 9.74 -6.36 -6.98
C LEU A 239 11.13 -6.93 -6.65
N PRO A 240 11.29 -7.59 -5.50
CA PRO A 240 12.53 -8.30 -5.22
C PRO A 240 12.67 -9.52 -6.15
N GLY A 241 13.91 -9.85 -6.51
CA GLY A 241 14.20 -10.94 -7.47
C GLY A 241 13.53 -12.27 -7.13
N TRP A 242 13.41 -12.61 -5.84
CA TRP A 242 12.71 -13.82 -5.42
C TRP A 242 11.20 -13.81 -5.76
N ALA A 243 10.54 -12.65 -5.70
CA ALA A 243 9.12 -12.54 -6.05
C ALA A 243 8.93 -12.66 -7.58
N ILE A 244 9.81 -12.01 -8.35
CA ILE A 244 9.82 -12.13 -9.82
C ILE A 244 9.96 -13.59 -10.25
N GLN A 245 10.95 -14.31 -9.67
CA GLN A 245 11.18 -15.73 -9.94
C GLN A 245 9.98 -16.59 -9.54
N MET A 246 9.36 -16.29 -8.38
CA MET A 246 8.18 -17.03 -7.90
C MET A 246 6.97 -16.83 -8.82
N TYR A 247 6.81 -15.65 -9.42
CA TYR A 247 5.82 -15.41 -10.47
C TYR A 247 6.16 -16.06 -11.82
N GLY A 248 7.37 -16.56 -11.99
CA GLY A 248 7.83 -17.23 -13.22
C GLY A 248 8.25 -16.26 -14.31
N TYR A 249 8.58 -15.03 -13.96
CA TYR A 249 9.12 -14.05 -14.91
C TYR A 249 10.65 -14.10 -14.96
N ALA A 250 11.19 -13.75 -16.12
CA ALA A 250 12.60 -13.41 -16.22
C ALA A 250 12.87 -12.12 -15.43
N GLU A 251 14.10 -11.98 -14.92
CA GLU A 251 14.49 -10.72 -14.30
C GLU A 251 14.26 -9.55 -15.26
N PRO A 252 13.60 -8.47 -14.80
CA PRO A 252 13.39 -7.31 -15.63
C PRO A 252 14.74 -6.70 -16.01
N PRO A 253 14.81 -6.01 -17.17
CA PRO A 253 16.03 -5.30 -17.53
C PRO A 253 16.37 -4.26 -16.47
N PRO A 254 17.65 -3.91 -16.29
CA PRO A 254 18.05 -2.88 -15.34
C PRO A 254 17.31 -1.56 -15.59
N LEU A 255 16.84 -0.93 -14.51
CA LEU A 255 16.17 0.37 -14.58
C LEU A 255 17.14 1.44 -15.09
N THR A 256 16.95 1.91 -16.32
CA THR A 256 17.74 3.01 -16.88
C THR A 256 17.32 4.36 -16.32
N ALA A 257 18.18 5.37 -16.45
CA ALA A 257 17.86 6.74 -16.02
C ALA A 257 16.69 7.32 -16.83
N GLU A 258 16.64 7.01 -18.15
CA GLU A 258 15.56 7.42 -19.05
C GLU A 258 14.23 6.83 -18.57
N ARG A 259 14.16 5.49 -18.37
CA ARG A 259 12.93 4.82 -17.94
C ARG A 259 12.47 5.31 -16.58
N ARG A 260 13.39 5.55 -15.65
CA ARG A 260 13.06 6.16 -14.35
C ARG A 260 12.41 7.53 -14.52
N THR A 261 12.93 8.35 -15.43
CA THR A 261 12.41 9.69 -15.71
C THR A 261 11.01 9.63 -16.30
N GLU A 262 10.77 8.75 -17.27
CA GLU A 262 9.46 8.51 -17.87
C GLU A 262 8.42 8.10 -16.80
N ILE A 263 8.75 7.13 -15.97
CA ILE A 263 7.87 6.67 -14.88
C ILE A 263 7.56 7.84 -13.91
N ARG A 264 8.56 8.62 -13.52
CA ARG A 264 8.33 9.77 -12.62
C ARG A 264 7.45 10.84 -13.27
N GLN A 265 7.54 11.05 -14.58
CA GLN A 265 6.64 11.95 -15.31
C GLN A 265 5.20 11.41 -15.30
N ALA A 266 5.01 10.12 -15.57
CA ALA A 266 3.70 9.49 -15.50
C ALA A 266 3.07 9.59 -14.11
N LEU A 267 3.86 9.34 -13.05
CA LEU A 267 3.41 9.52 -11.67
C LEU A 267 3.03 10.99 -11.38
N GLY A 268 3.76 11.96 -11.93
CA GLY A 268 3.42 13.38 -11.81
C GLY A 268 2.09 13.73 -12.50
N VAL A 269 1.79 13.12 -13.64
CA VAL A 269 0.50 13.28 -14.33
C VAL A 269 -0.62 12.66 -13.49
N LEU A 270 -0.43 11.45 -12.96
CA LEU A 270 -1.41 10.80 -12.09
C LEU A 270 -1.71 11.64 -10.84
N ASP A 271 -0.67 12.17 -10.17
CA ASP A 271 -0.84 13.04 -9.00
C ASP A 271 -1.61 14.31 -9.36
N ALA A 272 -1.36 14.90 -10.54
CA ALA A 272 -2.11 16.06 -11.01
C ALA A 272 -3.59 15.75 -11.27
N VAL A 273 -3.91 14.60 -11.85
CA VAL A 273 -5.30 14.12 -12.03
C VAL A 273 -5.96 13.93 -10.67
N PHE A 274 -5.29 13.23 -9.75
CA PHE A 274 -5.79 12.99 -8.39
C PHE A 274 -6.03 14.30 -7.63
N LEU A 275 -5.13 15.28 -7.73
CA LEU A 275 -5.29 16.60 -7.12
C LEU A 275 -6.43 17.43 -7.74
N GLY A 276 -6.85 17.11 -8.95
CA GLY A 276 -8.02 17.70 -9.60
C GLY A 276 -9.35 17.27 -9.00
N GLU A 277 -9.38 16.15 -8.27
CA GLU A 277 -10.59 15.64 -7.66
C GLU A 277 -11.08 16.50 -6.47
N PRO A 278 -12.40 16.61 -6.27
CA PRO A 278 -12.97 17.45 -5.21
C PRO A 278 -12.43 17.13 -3.81
N GLY A 279 -11.95 18.15 -3.12
CA GLY A 279 -11.47 18.06 -1.73
C GLY A 279 -10.05 17.48 -1.56
N VAL A 280 -9.46 16.87 -2.60
CA VAL A 280 -8.10 16.28 -2.50
C VAL A 280 -7.05 17.37 -2.36
N LEU A 281 -7.13 18.40 -3.19
CA LEU A 281 -6.16 19.50 -3.14
C LEU A 281 -6.14 20.17 -1.76
N GLU A 282 -7.29 20.45 -1.17
CA GLU A 282 -7.39 21.03 0.18
C GLU A 282 -6.85 20.06 1.24
N ALA A 283 -7.16 18.78 1.14
CA ALA A 283 -6.61 17.76 2.06
C ALA A 283 -5.09 17.69 1.96
N ARG A 284 -4.54 17.66 0.74
CA ARG A 284 -3.10 17.67 0.49
C ARG A 284 -2.43 18.95 1.01
N GLN A 285 -3.04 20.09 0.78
CA GLN A 285 -2.54 21.38 1.29
C GLN A 285 -2.51 21.41 2.83
N ARG A 286 -3.53 20.87 3.50
CA ARG A 286 -3.54 20.71 4.96
C ARG A 286 -2.38 19.85 5.45
N ILE A 287 -2.16 18.69 4.84
CA ILE A 287 -1.05 17.79 5.16
C ILE A 287 0.29 18.50 5.01
N ILE A 288 0.54 19.12 3.85
CA ILE A 288 1.80 19.83 3.56
C ILE A 288 2.02 21.00 4.53
N ALA A 289 0.98 21.76 4.84
CA ALA A 289 1.08 22.88 5.79
C ALA A 289 1.48 22.39 7.19
N ARG A 290 0.92 21.26 7.65
CA ARG A 290 1.29 20.64 8.94
C ARG A 290 2.75 20.16 8.92
N MET A 291 3.19 19.49 7.86
CA MET A 291 4.58 19.06 7.69
C MET A 291 5.58 20.23 7.75
N ARG A 292 5.30 21.31 7.00
CA ARG A 292 6.13 22.53 7.00
C ARG A 292 6.20 23.18 8.37
N SER A 293 5.09 23.22 9.10
CA SER A 293 5.04 23.79 10.46
C SER A 293 5.82 22.95 11.46
N ALA A 294 5.77 21.62 11.33
CA ALA A 294 6.55 20.71 12.15
C ALA A 294 8.07 20.86 11.88
N GLY A 295 8.48 20.93 10.62
CA GLY A 295 9.89 21.15 10.26
C GLY A 295 10.46 22.47 10.78
N LYS A 296 9.67 23.55 10.76
CA LYS A 296 10.09 24.84 11.37
C LYS A 296 10.26 24.76 12.88
N ARG A 297 9.41 24.01 13.59
CA ARG A 297 9.56 23.81 15.05
C ARG A 297 10.83 23.03 15.40
N GLN A 298 11.16 21.99 14.62
CA GLN A 298 12.40 21.22 14.82
C GLN A 298 13.64 22.06 14.55
N ALA A 299 13.67 22.85 13.48
CA ALA A 299 14.82 23.72 13.15
C ALA A 299 15.00 24.89 14.14
N GLY A 300 13.97 25.32 14.86
CA GLY A 300 14.06 26.36 15.87
C GLY A 300 14.38 25.86 17.29
N ALA A 301 14.45 24.52 17.47
CA ALA A 301 14.78 23.88 18.75
C ALA A 301 16.23 23.35 18.80
N THR A 302 16.98 23.48 17.72
CA THR A 302 18.42 23.20 17.60
C THR A 302 19.20 24.52 17.60
#